data_ddb7115b660dcbef440192eed0b796b5
#
_entry.id   ddb7115b660dcbef440192eed0b796b5
#
_cell.length_a   1.000
_cell.length_b   1.000
_cell.length_c   1.000
_cell.angle_alpha   90.00
_cell.angle_beta   90.00
_cell.angle_gamma   90.00
#
_symmetry.space_group_name_H-M   'P 1'
#
loop_
_entity.id
_entity.type
_entity.pdbx_description
1 polymer ?
#
loop_
_entity_poly.entity_id
_entity_poly.type
_entity_poly.pdbx_seq_one_letter_code
_entity_poly.pdbx_strand_id
1 'polypeptide(L)'
;MKRLIFLMSIVALLFTTSCMRGPIVGGKSSTEYTGKLVVADATTGEVTYTDNEAKLTLTIPNVVEPKMDIIFSGVKFAELMPIKLNLAMLGIPFKTTVSEDQTTINYIFDQENIIPEGFDEQYLINRVWGVVSRRIEISFTMINEKRNSKVTFVYDSGASDVE
;
A
#
# COMPACT_ATOMS: atom_id res chain seq x y z
N MET A 1 56.08 -36.30 38.92
CA MET A 1 54.65 -36.17 38.73
C MET A 1 54.41 -34.80 38.05
N LYS A 2 54.28 -34.80 36.75
CA LYS A 2 54.07 -33.56 35.95
C LYS A 2 52.59 -33.44 35.61
N ARG A 3 51.94 -32.41 36.15
CA ARG A 3 50.54 -32.08 35.83
C ARG A 3 50.53 -31.29 34.52
N LEU A 4 49.96 -31.89 33.48
CA LEU A 4 49.73 -31.30 32.20
C LEU A 4 48.45 -30.50 32.27
N ILE A 5 48.54 -29.17 32.23
CA ILE A 5 47.40 -28.27 32.15
C ILE A 5 47.00 -28.15 30.70
N PHE A 6 45.88 -28.73 30.34
CA PHE A 6 45.26 -28.59 29.02
C PHE A 6 44.54 -27.25 28.97
N LEU A 7 45.13 -26.28 28.27
CA LEU A 7 44.49 -25.01 27.92
C LEU A 7 43.59 -25.27 26.74
N MET A 8 42.27 -25.43 27.02
CA MET A 8 41.25 -25.43 25.98
C MET A 8 41.05 -24.00 25.50
N SER A 9 41.65 -23.65 24.38
CA SER A 9 41.32 -22.43 23.65
C SER A 9 39.92 -22.58 23.01
N ILE A 10 38.91 -21.95 23.63
CA ILE A 10 37.61 -21.80 23.02
C ILE A 10 37.73 -20.71 21.96
N VAL A 11 37.89 -21.11 20.70
CA VAL A 11 37.73 -20.25 19.57
C VAL A 11 36.24 -20.03 19.40
N ALA A 12 35.74 -18.90 19.90
CA ALA A 12 34.41 -18.42 19.61
C ALA A 12 34.39 -18.00 18.14
N LEU A 13 33.97 -18.89 17.25
CA LEU A 13 33.56 -18.57 15.89
C LEU A 13 32.32 -17.70 15.97
N LEU A 14 32.53 -16.38 15.89
CA LEU A 14 31.48 -15.42 15.59
C LEU A 14 31.01 -15.69 14.15
N PHE A 15 30.02 -16.57 14.03
CA PHE A 15 29.21 -16.63 12.83
C PHE A 15 28.42 -15.32 12.74
N THR A 16 28.98 -14.34 12.04
CA THR A 16 28.19 -13.27 11.48
C THR A 16 27.25 -13.92 10.47
N THR A 17 26.05 -14.27 10.93
CA THR A 17 24.93 -14.58 10.04
C THR A 17 24.60 -13.29 9.31
N SER A 18 25.33 -13.02 8.23
CA SER A 18 24.87 -12.16 7.17
C SER A 18 23.54 -12.78 6.70
N CYS A 19 22.43 -12.21 7.12
CA CYS A 19 21.14 -12.50 6.53
C CYS A 19 21.21 -12.05 5.06
N MET A 20 21.79 -12.87 4.22
CA MET A 20 21.45 -12.85 2.81
C MET A 20 19.95 -13.19 2.77
N ARG A 21 19.13 -12.16 2.65
CA ARG A 21 17.76 -12.32 2.20
C ARG A 21 17.84 -12.90 0.80
N GLY A 22 17.87 -14.22 0.71
CA GLY A 22 17.60 -14.92 -0.54
C GLY A 22 16.25 -14.44 -1.09
N PRO A 23 16.02 -14.55 -2.40
CA PRO A 23 14.74 -14.18 -2.99
C PRO A 23 13.65 -14.93 -2.22
N ILE A 24 12.75 -14.18 -1.57
CA ILE A 24 11.59 -14.76 -0.88
C ILE A 24 10.68 -15.31 -1.97
N VAL A 25 10.83 -16.59 -2.26
CA VAL A 25 9.95 -17.30 -3.18
C VAL A 25 8.63 -17.47 -2.44
N GLY A 26 7.61 -16.70 -2.84
CA GLY A 26 6.20 -16.94 -2.49
C GLY A 26 5.61 -16.17 -1.30
N GLY A 27 6.27 -15.13 -0.76
CA GLY A 27 5.68 -14.29 0.30
C GLY A 27 4.96 -13.05 -0.24
N LYS A 28 3.67 -12.86 0.12
CA LYS A 28 3.01 -11.55 -0.07
C LYS A 28 3.67 -10.55 0.89
N SER A 29 4.15 -9.42 0.37
CA SER A 29 4.63 -8.31 1.20
C SER A 29 3.50 -7.33 1.43
N SER A 30 3.12 -7.12 2.69
CA SER A 30 2.07 -6.19 3.09
C SER A 30 2.69 -5.02 3.84
N THR A 31 2.38 -3.80 3.43
CA THR A 31 2.91 -2.58 4.05
C THR A 31 1.77 -1.62 4.35
N GLU A 32 1.73 -1.08 5.56
CA GLU A 32 0.77 -0.05 5.98
C GLU A 32 1.37 1.34 5.81
N TYR A 33 0.56 2.25 5.28
CA TYR A 33 0.88 3.66 5.08
C TYR A 33 -0.17 4.53 5.75
N THR A 34 0.25 5.66 6.31
CA THR A 34 -0.66 6.67 6.86
C THR A 34 -0.51 7.93 6.02
N GLY A 35 -1.61 8.40 5.46
CA GLY A 35 -1.58 9.52 4.52
C GLY A 35 -2.85 10.35 4.55
N LYS A 36 -2.92 11.31 3.65
CA LYS A 36 -4.08 12.19 3.49
C LYS A 36 -5.08 11.58 2.51
N LEU A 37 -6.32 11.43 2.95
CA LEU A 37 -7.45 11.00 2.12
C LEU A 37 -8.43 12.18 1.98
N VAL A 38 -8.83 12.46 0.75
CA VAL A 38 -9.81 13.48 0.40
C VAL A 38 -10.95 12.83 -0.36
N VAL A 39 -12.17 13.08 0.06
CA VAL A 39 -13.39 12.67 -0.62
C VAL A 39 -14.09 13.90 -1.15
N ALA A 40 -14.43 13.88 -2.42
CA ALA A 40 -15.16 14.95 -3.10
C ALA A 40 -16.33 14.36 -3.89
N ASP A 41 -17.35 15.18 -4.10
CA ASP A 41 -18.38 14.87 -5.11
C ASP A 41 -17.73 14.81 -6.49
N ALA A 42 -17.90 13.70 -7.20
CA ALA A 42 -17.21 13.48 -8.47
C ALA A 42 -17.73 14.38 -9.60
N THR A 43 -18.91 14.98 -9.43
CA THR A 43 -19.53 15.86 -10.43
C THR A 43 -19.17 17.32 -10.20
N THR A 44 -19.27 17.77 -8.94
CA THR A 44 -19.05 19.19 -8.57
C THR A 44 -17.62 19.47 -8.16
N GLY A 45 -16.86 18.46 -7.71
CA GLY A 45 -15.54 18.60 -7.14
C GLY A 45 -15.56 19.12 -5.69
N GLU A 46 -16.72 19.33 -5.09
CA GLU A 46 -16.86 19.80 -3.71
C GLU A 46 -16.33 18.75 -2.74
N VAL A 47 -15.41 19.17 -1.84
CA VAL A 47 -14.85 18.28 -0.82
C VAL A 47 -15.88 18.02 0.26
N THR A 48 -16.21 16.76 0.49
CA THR A 48 -17.22 16.31 1.47
C THR A 48 -16.60 15.74 2.73
N TYR A 49 -15.33 15.31 2.67
CA TYR A 49 -14.60 14.75 3.81
C TYR A 49 -13.08 14.80 3.57
N THR A 50 -12.33 14.97 4.65
CA THR A 50 -10.87 14.88 4.63
C THR A 50 -10.38 14.15 5.89
N ASP A 51 -9.46 13.19 5.71
CA ASP A 51 -8.76 12.51 6.79
C ASP A 51 -7.24 12.63 6.53
N ASN A 52 -6.52 13.25 7.47
CA ASN A 52 -5.07 13.43 7.34
C ASN A 52 -4.27 12.23 7.88
N GLU A 53 -4.94 11.28 8.53
CA GLU A 53 -4.35 10.10 9.14
C GLU A 53 -4.99 8.81 8.60
N ALA A 54 -5.48 8.85 7.37
CA ALA A 54 -6.09 7.70 6.72
C ALA A 54 -5.07 6.57 6.55
N LYS A 55 -5.51 5.34 6.82
CA LYS A 55 -4.68 4.15 6.73
C LYS A 55 -4.92 3.38 5.45
N LEU A 56 -3.84 3.10 4.76
CA LEU A 56 -3.79 2.31 3.55
C LEU A 56 -2.86 1.11 3.76
N THR A 57 -3.33 -0.10 3.49
CA THR A 57 -2.50 -1.28 3.40
C THR A 57 -2.36 -1.70 1.95
N LEU A 58 -1.13 -1.79 1.47
CA LEU A 58 -0.81 -2.34 0.16
C LEU A 58 -0.18 -3.71 0.32
N THR A 59 -0.72 -4.69 -0.39
CA THR A 59 -0.11 -6.01 -0.50
C THR A 59 0.31 -6.24 -1.94
N ILE A 60 1.62 -6.26 -2.18
CA ILE A 60 2.19 -6.53 -3.49
C ILE A 60 2.65 -7.98 -3.48
N PRO A 61 1.97 -8.88 -4.20
CA PRO A 61 2.40 -10.27 -4.28
C PRO A 61 3.70 -10.38 -5.07
N ASN A 62 4.38 -11.46 -4.84
CA ASN A 62 5.62 -11.77 -5.55
C ASN A 62 5.35 -11.98 -7.04
N VAL A 63 6.24 -11.50 -7.82
CA VAL A 63 6.55 -11.38 -9.25
C VAL A 63 5.80 -12.26 -10.29
N VAL A 64 5.07 -13.29 -9.91
CA VAL A 64 4.44 -14.22 -10.88
C VAL A 64 3.14 -13.66 -11.46
N GLU A 65 2.36 -12.93 -10.65
CA GLU A 65 1.16 -12.21 -11.12
C GLU A 65 1.26 -10.74 -10.70
N PRO A 66 1.34 -9.79 -11.64
CA PRO A 66 1.45 -8.38 -11.32
C PRO A 66 0.09 -7.81 -10.89
N LYS A 67 -0.39 -8.24 -9.73
CA LYS A 67 -1.62 -7.78 -9.10
C LYS A 67 -1.32 -7.35 -7.67
N MET A 68 -1.94 -6.28 -7.20
CA MET A 68 -1.84 -5.81 -5.83
C MET A 68 -3.20 -5.79 -5.14
N ASP A 69 -3.18 -5.89 -3.82
CA ASP A 69 -4.37 -5.64 -3.02
C ASP A 69 -4.23 -4.25 -2.38
N ILE A 70 -5.30 -3.45 -2.47
CA ILE A 70 -5.38 -2.08 -1.96
C ILE A 70 -6.50 -2.05 -0.90
N ILE A 71 -6.14 -1.81 0.36
CA ILE A 71 -7.09 -1.84 1.47
C ILE A 71 -7.04 -0.51 2.22
N PHE A 72 -8.14 0.22 2.21
CA PHE A 72 -8.34 1.39 3.05
C PHE A 72 -9.07 1.00 4.33
N SER A 73 -8.53 1.39 5.48
CA SER A 73 -9.12 1.09 6.79
C SER A 73 -9.78 2.33 7.37
N GLY A 74 -11.06 2.19 7.70
CA GLY A 74 -11.81 3.22 8.43
C GLY A 74 -12.17 4.46 7.61
N VAL A 75 -12.52 4.31 6.32
CA VAL A 75 -12.90 5.42 5.42
C VAL A 75 -14.32 5.91 5.70
N LYS A 76 -14.52 7.22 5.65
CA LYS A 76 -15.82 7.88 5.56
C LYS A 76 -15.95 8.57 4.21
N PHE A 77 -17.17 8.68 3.71
CA PHE A 77 -17.48 9.40 2.48
C PHE A 77 -18.17 10.75 2.72
N ALA A 78 -18.49 11.05 3.97
CA ALA A 78 -19.02 12.32 4.43
C ALA A 78 -18.70 12.50 5.91
N GLU A 79 -18.57 13.75 6.37
CA GLU A 79 -18.27 14.08 7.77
C GLU A 79 -19.27 13.45 8.75
N LEU A 80 -20.55 13.54 8.44
CA LEU A 80 -21.65 13.02 9.28
C LEU A 80 -21.92 11.52 9.12
N MET A 81 -21.10 10.79 8.37
CA MET A 81 -21.27 9.36 8.20
C MET A 81 -20.98 8.64 9.54
N PRO A 82 -21.98 7.89 10.10
CA PRO A 82 -21.86 7.32 11.45
C PRO A 82 -20.90 6.13 11.50
N ILE A 83 -20.66 5.47 10.38
CA ILE A 83 -19.87 4.24 10.28
C ILE A 83 -18.64 4.51 9.43
N LYS A 84 -17.49 4.00 9.87
CA LYS A 84 -16.27 3.90 9.06
C LYS A 84 -16.27 2.57 8.32
N LEU A 85 -15.90 2.61 7.05
CA LEU A 85 -15.86 1.43 6.18
C LEU A 85 -14.42 0.97 5.97
N ASN A 86 -14.22 -0.33 5.91
CA ASN A 86 -12.99 -0.92 5.38
C ASN A 86 -13.24 -1.28 3.93
N LEU A 87 -12.45 -0.72 3.03
CA LEU A 87 -12.62 -0.87 1.60
C LEU A 87 -11.45 -1.68 1.03
N ALA A 88 -11.70 -2.91 0.66
CA ALA A 88 -10.68 -3.80 0.10
C ALA A 88 -10.91 -4.03 -1.40
N MET A 89 -9.96 -3.57 -2.20
CA MET A 89 -9.88 -3.81 -3.64
C MET A 89 -8.79 -4.85 -3.88
N LEU A 90 -9.18 -6.07 -4.24
CA LEU A 90 -8.25 -7.19 -4.35
C LEU A 90 -7.88 -7.46 -5.80
N GLY A 91 -6.64 -7.89 -6.01
CA GLY A 91 -6.17 -8.37 -7.30
C GLY A 91 -6.08 -7.30 -8.39
N ILE A 92 -5.79 -6.04 -8.05
CA ILE A 92 -5.66 -4.94 -8.99
C ILE A 92 -4.41 -5.14 -9.85
N PRO A 93 -4.54 -5.29 -11.18
CA PRO A 93 -3.39 -5.45 -12.06
C PRO A 93 -2.58 -4.15 -12.14
N PHE A 94 -1.27 -4.28 -12.19
CA PHE A 94 -0.36 -3.14 -12.33
C PHE A 94 0.71 -3.40 -13.38
N LYS A 95 1.35 -2.31 -13.84
CA LYS A 95 2.56 -2.33 -14.64
C LYS A 95 3.70 -1.72 -13.84
N THR A 96 4.90 -2.20 -14.04
CA THR A 96 6.10 -1.62 -13.44
C THR A 96 6.82 -0.74 -14.45
N THR A 97 7.28 0.42 -14.00
CA THR A 97 8.22 1.27 -14.72
C THR A 97 9.38 1.63 -13.78
N VAL A 98 10.52 1.94 -14.35
CA VAL A 98 11.67 2.39 -13.58
C VAL A 98 11.86 3.87 -13.86
N SER A 99 12.19 4.66 -12.84
CA SER A 99 12.49 6.09 -12.98
C SER A 99 13.69 6.29 -13.91
N GLU A 100 13.83 7.50 -14.50
CA GLU A 100 14.92 7.82 -15.43
C GLU A 100 16.31 7.62 -14.79
N ASP A 101 16.44 7.91 -13.51
CA ASP A 101 17.66 7.71 -12.72
C ASP A 101 17.89 6.24 -12.30
N GLN A 102 16.99 5.33 -12.66
CA GLN A 102 16.99 3.90 -12.34
C GLN A 102 16.98 3.58 -10.82
N THR A 103 16.63 4.53 -9.98
CA THR A 103 16.65 4.38 -8.51
C THR A 103 15.31 3.96 -7.92
N THR A 104 14.22 4.14 -8.64
CA THR A 104 12.86 3.93 -8.12
C THR A 104 12.03 3.09 -9.07
N ILE A 105 11.36 2.08 -8.52
CA ILE A 105 10.36 1.29 -9.23
C ILE A 105 9.00 1.91 -8.96
N ASN A 106 8.25 2.20 -10.02
CA ASN A 106 6.89 2.68 -9.95
C ASN A 106 5.93 1.56 -10.34
N TYR A 107 4.90 1.36 -9.55
CA TYR A 107 3.78 0.46 -9.84
C TYR A 107 2.60 1.33 -10.30
N ILE A 108 2.22 1.21 -11.56
CA ILE A 108 1.16 2.01 -12.18
C ILE A 108 -0.02 1.10 -12.44
N PHE A 109 -1.21 1.52 -12.03
CA PHE A 109 -2.43 0.75 -12.22
C PHE A 109 -3.58 1.64 -12.64
N ASP A 110 -4.52 1.05 -13.36
CA ASP A 110 -5.76 1.66 -13.83
C ASP A 110 -6.73 0.53 -14.15
N GLN A 111 -7.79 0.43 -13.36
CA GLN A 111 -8.80 -0.61 -13.52
C GLN A 111 -10.21 -0.07 -13.28
N GLU A 112 -11.17 -0.63 -14.03
CA GLU A 112 -12.58 -0.27 -13.95
C GLU A 112 -13.43 -1.41 -13.38
N ASN A 113 -14.61 -1.04 -12.87
CA ASN A 113 -15.68 -1.94 -12.46
C ASN A 113 -15.27 -2.96 -11.39
N ILE A 114 -14.85 -2.44 -10.23
CA ILE A 114 -14.44 -3.25 -9.08
C ILE A 114 -15.55 -3.24 -8.04
N ILE A 115 -15.94 -4.41 -7.58
CA ILE A 115 -16.77 -4.56 -6.37
C ILE A 115 -15.83 -4.83 -5.21
N PRO A 116 -15.75 -3.94 -4.20
CA PRO A 116 -14.90 -4.16 -3.04
C PRO A 116 -15.31 -5.40 -2.26
N GLU A 117 -14.35 -6.08 -1.65
CA GLU A 117 -14.65 -7.27 -0.85
C GLU A 117 -15.61 -6.96 0.31
N GLY A 118 -16.64 -7.78 0.47
CA GLY A 118 -17.66 -7.61 1.52
C GLY A 118 -18.74 -6.59 1.20
N PHE A 119 -18.73 -6.02 0.00
CA PHE A 119 -19.77 -5.12 -0.50
C PHE A 119 -20.56 -5.77 -1.63
N ASP A 120 -21.75 -5.23 -1.87
CA ASP A 120 -22.57 -5.58 -3.02
C ASP A 120 -22.42 -4.57 -4.17
N GLU A 121 -23.17 -4.74 -5.23
CA GLU A 121 -23.13 -3.87 -6.42
C GLU A 121 -23.55 -2.41 -6.13
N GLN A 122 -24.12 -2.10 -4.96
CA GLN A 122 -24.46 -0.73 -4.57
C GLN A 122 -23.21 0.11 -4.27
N TYR A 123 -22.05 -0.53 -4.09
CA TYR A 123 -20.75 0.11 -3.82
C TYR A 123 -19.75 -0.13 -4.93
N LEU A 124 -20.20 0.04 -6.16
CA LEU A 124 -19.34 -0.14 -7.33
C LEU A 124 -18.26 0.93 -7.41
N ILE A 125 -17.00 0.51 -7.46
CA ILE A 125 -15.87 1.37 -7.85
C ILE A 125 -15.79 1.36 -9.37
N ASN A 126 -16.19 2.49 -9.97
CA ASN A 126 -16.19 2.62 -11.44
C ASN A 126 -14.77 2.56 -12.00
N ARG A 127 -13.82 3.18 -11.32
CA ARG A 127 -12.42 3.21 -11.72
C ARG A 127 -11.53 3.42 -10.51
N VAL A 128 -10.42 2.68 -10.44
CA VAL A 128 -9.30 2.94 -9.55
C VAL A 128 -8.03 3.12 -10.38
N TRP A 129 -7.26 4.17 -10.08
CA TRP A 129 -6.00 4.44 -10.78
C TRP A 129 -4.99 5.05 -9.82
N GLY A 130 -3.72 4.92 -10.15
CA GLY A 130 -2.70 5.55 -9.33
C GLY A 130 -1.30 5.05 -9.60
N VAL A 131 -0.40 5.55 -8.76
CA VAL A 131 1.02 5.21 -8.75
C VAL A 131 1.44 4.90 -7.32
N VAL A 132 2.15 3.80 -7.16
CA VAL A 132 2.84 3.43 -5.92
C VAL A 132 4.33 3.46 -6.18
N SER A 133 5.02 4.36 -5.47
CA SER A 133 6.47 4.53 -5.50
C SER A 133 6.94 5.05 -4.13
N ARG A 134 7.94 5.92 -4.06
CA ARG A 134 8.27 6.68 -2.84
C ARG A 134 7.11 7.56 -2.41
N ARG A 135 6.41 8.16 -3.37
CA ARG A 135 5.12 8.81 -3.18
C ARG A 135 4.03 7.84 -3.65
N ILE A 136 2.95 7.74 -2.87
CA ILE A 136 1.77 6.96 -3.21
C ILE A 136 0.65 7.93 -3.51
N GLU A 137 0.07 7.79 -4.69
CA GLU A 137 -1.12 8.54 -5.08
C GLU A 137 -2.12 7.55 -5.69
N ILE A 138 -3.24 7.37 -5.01
CA ILE A 138 -4.32 6.47 -5.39
C ILE A 138 -5.60 7.27 -5.47
N SER A 139 -6.28 7.20 -6.60
CA SER A 139 -7.60 7.79 -6.78
C SER A 139 -8.59 6.72 -7.20
N PHE A 140 -9.82 6.85 -6.75
CA PHE A 140 -10.92 6.03 -7.26
C PHE A 140 -12.23 6.81 -7.28
N THR A 141 -13.13 6.43 -8.17
CA THR A 141 -14.51 6.90 -8.19
C THR A 141 -15.44 5.78 -7.79
N MET A 142 -16.33 6.06 -6.87
CA MET A 142 -17.28 5.08 -6.35
C MET A 142 -18.70 5.60 -6.41
N ILE A 143 -19.60 4.77 -6.88
CA ILE A 143 -21.04 5.00 -6.75
C ILE A 143 -21.51 4.32 -5.47
N ASN A 144 -22.14 5.10 -4.61
CA ASN A 144 -22.80 4.62 -3.42
C ASN A 144 -24.27 5.09 -3.49
N GLU A 145 -25.18 4.17 -3.73
CA GLU A 145 -26.62 4.42 -3.91
C GLU A 145 -26.93 5.55 -4.91
N LYS A 146 -26.88 6.81 -4.45
CA LYS A 146 -27.21 8.00 -5.25
C LYS A 146 -26.05 9.00 -5.37
N ARG A 147 -24.90 8.70 -4.75
CA ARG A 147 -23.75 9.60 -4.74
C ARG A 147 -22.62 9.03 -5.56
N ASN A 148 -22.06 9.86 -6.39
CA ASN A 148 -20.83 9.56 -7.09
C ASN A 148 -19.68 10.32 -6.41
N SER A 149 -18.85 9.59 -5.69
CA SER A 149 -17.74 10.16 -4.91
C SER A 149 -16.41 9.86 -5.58
N LYS A 150 -15.53 10.87 -5.63
CA LYS A 150 -14.12 10.72 -5.96
C LYS A 150 -13.31 10.72 -4.68
N VAL A 151 -12.52 9.69 -4.48
CA VAL A 151 -11.60 9.57 -3.34
C VAL A 151 -10.18 9.66 -3.86
N THR A 152 -9.35 10.45 -3.19
CA THR A 152 -7.91 10.55 -3.48
C THR A 152 -7.13 10.36 -2.19
N PHE A 153 -6.18 9.44 -2.21
CA PHE A 153 -5.23 9.20 -1.13
C PHE A 153 -3.84 9.59 -1.59
N VAL A 154 -3.13 10.34 -0.75
CA VAL A 154 -1.75 10.75 -0.99
C VAL A 154 -0.92 10.43 0.25
N TYR A 155 0.15 9.69 0.05
CA TYR A 155 1.22 9.50 1.01
C TYR A 155 2.52 9.99 0.38
N ASP A 156 3.27 10.77 1.14
CA ASP A 156 4.61 11.19 0.76
C ASP A 156 5.57 10.74 1.86
N SER A 157 6.55 9.94 1.50
CA SER A 157 7.55 9.43 2.46
C SER A 157 8.45 10.53 3.02
N GLY A 158 8.18 11.80 2.69
CA GLY A 158 9.04 12.92 3.05
C GLY A 158 10.44 12.66 2.47
N ALA A 159 10.64 12.89 1.20
CA ALA A 159 11.97 13.20 0.71
C ALA A 159 12.37 14.46 1.49
N SER A 160 13.12 14.29 2.58
CA SER A 160 13.84 15.39 3.18
C SER A 160 14.65 16.00 2.04
N ASP A 161 14.25 17.20 1.62
CA ASP A 161 15.09 18.04 0.78
C ASP A 161 16.42 18.13 1.53
N VAL A 162 17.37 17.34 1.11
CA VAL A 162 18.77 17.49 1.52
C VAL A 162 19.25 18.68 0.73
N GLU A 163 19.21 19.87 1.39
CA GLU A 163 19.98 21.03 0.96
C GLU A 163 21.49 20.69 0.85
#